data_5c20f478c06399cf233ac2ec3f04adf8
#
_entry.id   5c20f478c06399cf233ac2ec3f04adf8
#
_cell.length_a   1.000
_cell.length_b   1.000
_cell.length_c   1.000
_cell.angle_alpha   90.00
_cell.angle_beta   90.00
_cell.angle_gamma   90.00
#
_symmetry.space_group_name_H-M   'P 1'
#
loop_
_entity.id
_entity.type
_entity.pdbx_description
1 polymer ?
#
loop_
_entity_poly.entity_id
_entity_poly.type
_entity_poly.pdbx_seq_one_letter_code
_entity_poly.pdbx_strand_id
1 'polypeptide(L)'
;MEVLRTSQPISWLDDVDEDGRVVHPGHELFGRNLGGCELHFPGASGSTVGSDRIVNLAVRGVAPRRIVLGRADPITMWGAILGHIDVEIEGVPPRPVDRSRIERLGLDPEIGDLLARAGELLGTDEFIPADHVQIAGVSYKTITEAGLQLRRHFGSRYRFRSPHVSINPAGMDLVDWRTLGFPEDFARKQQEIIEIYVRMGAVPTVTCTPYLVGAMPAPFTDGFLSESSVVSYANSVLGVRTNRESGLSTLLYAIAGYGPRYGLHLPENREPKVEIRVGCPLRGSADFGLLGYRLGEIVRGRVPYLRGIGPRPSLEELKALSAAGAASGSIDLYHIEGVTPEATGGRLALDRIEATFEVTRADLDEVKRSLNTGTAADLDLVSIGCPHASLSEVREVASLLSGRRIRPNVRLWVCTSRAVKDLAGRLGYVATVEAAGGQVVADTCMVVAPIERMGVGTTATNSGKAAKYLPRFCRQDVVFDTTEEIIRKVLA
;
A
#
# COMPACT_ATOMS: atom_id res chain seq x y z
N MET A 1 -32.60 12.17 2.13
CA MET A 1 -31.23 11.68 1.91
C MET A 1 -31.34 10.23 1.48
N GLU A 2 -30.72 9.86 0.38
CA GLU A 2 -30.70 8.48 -0.10
C GLU A 2 -29.81 7.65 0.84
N VAL A 3 -30.20 6.41 1.14
CA VAL A 3 -29.41 5.47 1.94
C VAL A 3 -28.92 4.35 1.03
N LEU A 4 -27.59 4.22 0.92
CA LEU A 4 -26.93 3.16 0.17
C LEU A 4 -26.30 2.17 1.14
N ARG A 5 -26.54 0.87 0.93
CA ARG A 5 -25.99 -0.21 1.78
C ARG A 5 -25.31 -1.24 0.89
N THR A 6 -24.18 -1.77 1.37
CA THR A 6 -23.48 -2.88 0.73
C THR A 6 -22.83 -3.77 1.78
N SER A 7 -22.77 -5.07 1.49
CA SER A 7 -22.01 -6.05 2.27
C SER A 7 -20.54 -6.12 1.84
N GLN A 8 -20.18 -5.46 0.74
CA GLN A 8 -18.84 -5.48 0.18
C GLN A 8 -18.02 -4.27 0.65
N PRO A 9 -16.71 -4.47 0.96
CA PRO A 9 -15.80 -3.36 1.25
C PRO A 9 -15.56 -2.50 -0.01
N ILE A 10 -15.28 -1.22 0.19
CA ILE A 10 -15.03 -0.26 -0.90
C ILE A 10 -13.53 0.07 -0.96
N SER A 11 -12.93 -0.07 -2.14
CA SER A 11 -11.63 0.51 -2.44
C SER A 11 -11.82 1.93 -2.97
N TRP A 12 -11.66 2.93 -2.10
CA TRP A 12 -11.89 4.33 -2.48
C TRP A 12 -11.07 4.78 -3.68
N LEU A 13 -9.87 4.21 -3.88
CA LEU A 13 -9.00 4.58 -5.00
C LEU A 13 -9.41 3.90 -6.32
N ASP A 14 -9.86 2.62 -6.25
CA ASP A 14 -10.12 1.80 -7.43
C ASP A 14 -11.59 1.71 -7.80
N ASP A 15 -12.48 1.69 -6.80
CA ASP A 15 -13.90 1.42 -7.00
C ASP A 15 -14.72 2.70 -7.18
N VAL A 16 -14.18 3.88 -6.76
CA VAL A 16 -14.88 5.16 -6.82
C VAL A 16 -14.11 6.15 -7.69
N ASP A 17 -14.76 6.68 -8.72
CA ASP A 17 -14.18 7.70 -9.59
C ASP A 17 -14.16 9.11 -8.94
N GLU A 18 -13.67 10.10 -9.68
CA GLU A 18 -13.56 11.48 -9.20
C GLU A 18 -14.91 12.19 -9.06
N ASP A 19 -15.97 11.67 -9.67
CA ASP A 19 -17.33 12.22 -9.61
C ASP A 19 -18.19 11.50 -8.55
N GLY A 20 -17.57 10.62 -7.72
CA GLY A 20 -18.23 9.88 -6.65
C GLY A 20 -19.07 8.69 -7.12
N ARG A 21 -18.88 8.24 -8.37
CA ARG A 21 -19.58 7.08 -8.92
C ARG A 21 -18.81 5.79 -8.64
N VAL A 22 -19.52 4.72 -8.24
CA VAL A 22 -18.92 3.38 -8.11
C VAL A 22 -18.75 2.77 -9.50
N VAL A 23 -17.49 2.54 -9.90
CA VAL A 23 -17.12 2.11 -11.26
C VAL A 23 -16.66 0.65 -11.35
N HIS A 24 -16.63 -0.08 -10.24
CA HIS A 24 -16.28 -1.49 -10.20
C HIS A 24 -17.48 -2.36 -10.64
N PRO A 25 -17.43 -3.05 -11.81
CA PRO A 25 -18.58 -3.79 -12.33
C PRO A 25 -19.08 -4.92 -11.43
N GLY A 26 -18.18 -5.53 -10.63
CA GLY A 26 -18.54 -6.61 -9.68
C GLY A 26 -18.99 -6.11 -8.30
N HIS A 27 -19.08 -4.80 -8.07
CA HIS A 27 -19.50 -4.25 -6.80
C HIS A 27 -21.04 -4.07 -6.75
N GLU A 28 -21.67 -4.40 -5.61
CA GLU A 28 -23.13 -4.28 -5.41
C GLU A 28 -23.68 -2.88 -5.72
N LEU A 29 -22.87 -1.83 -5.51
CA LEU A 29 -23.23 -0.45 -5.80
C LEU A 29 -22.77 0.03 -7.19
N PHE A 30 -22.41 -0.87 -8.10
CA PHE A 30 -21.95 -0.48 -9.43
C PHE A 30 -22.90 0.52 -10.12
N GLY A 31 -22.35 1.59 -10.66
CA GLY A 31 -23.07 2.66 -11.33
C GLY A 31 -23.76 3.67 -10.41
N ARG A 32 -23.82 3.43 -9.09
CA ARG A 32 -24.43 4.37 -8.12
C ARG A 32 -23.48 5.55 -7.88
N ASN A 33 -24.06 6.72 -7.65
CA ASN A 33 -23.32 7.91 -7.21
C ASN A 33 -23.44 8.05 -5.69
N LEU A 34 -22.31 8.28 -5.01
CA LEU A 34 -22.24 8.39 -3.55
C LEU A 34 -22.52 9.81 -3.04
N GLY A 35 -22.58 10.80 -3.93
CA GLY A 35 -22.76 12.21 -3.56
C GLY A 35 -24.03 12.48 -2.76
N GLY A 36 -23.85 13.05 -1.56
CA GLY A 36 -24.96 13.44 -0.67
C GLY A 36 -25.73 12.30 -0.01
N CYS A 37 -25.37 11.03 -0.24
CA CYS A 37 -26.02 9.88 0.38
C CYS A 37 -25.59 9.63 1.84
N GLU A 38 -26.32 8.75 2.53
CA GLU A 38 -25.84 8.01 3.70
C GLU A 38 -25.33 6.65 3.24
N LEU A 39 -24.05 6.36 3.43
CA LEU A 39 -23.39 5.17 2.93
C LEU A 39 -23.05 4.20 4.08
N HIS A 40 -23.58 2.97 4.02
CA HIS A 40 -23.28 1.88 4.94
C HIS A 40 -22.45 0.80 4.26
N PHE A 41 -21.29 0.47 4.80
CA PHE A 41 -20.43 -0.60 4.29
C PHE A 41 -19.44 -1.11 5.35
N PRO A 42 -18.82 -2.30 5.16
CA PRO A 42 -18.00 -2.93 6.20
C PRO A 42 -16.73 -2.16 6.56
N GLY A 43 -16.17 -1.38 5.63
CA GLY A 43 -14.92 -0.65 5.75
C GLY A 43 -14.10 -0.68 4.46
N ALA A 44 -13.02 0.10 4.39
CA ALA A 44 -12.19 0.19 3.20
C ALA A 44 -11.39 -1.08 2.93
N SER A 45 -11.16 -1.33 1.63
CA SER A 45 -10.20 -2.29 1.10
C SER A 45 -9.21 -1.58 0.16
N GLY A 46 -8.22 -2.31 -0.36
CA GLY A 46 -7.30 -1.76 -1.36
C GLY A 46 -6.30 -0.74 -0.79
N SER A 47 -6.15 0.40 -1.41
CA SER A 47 -5.09 1.37 -1.14
C SER A 47 -5.34 2.24 0.09
N THR A 48 -4.30 2.46 0.89
CA THR A 48 -4.29 3.32 2.09
C THR A 48 -4.37 4.82 1.79
N VAL A 49 -4.18 5.23 0.53
CA VAL A 49 -4.43 6.61 0.08
C VAL A 49 -5.90 6.88 -0.27
N GLY A 50 -6.79 5.93 0.02
CA GLY A 50 -8.24 6.13 -0.08
C GLY A 50 -8.76 7.31 0.74
N SER A 51 -8.10 7.65 1.84
CA SER A 51 -8.39 8.85 2.64
C SER A 51 -8.29 10.15 1.84
N ASP A 52 -7.25 10.28 1.01
CA ASP A 52 -7.08 11.43 0.12
C ASP A 52 -8.16 11.48 -0.97
N ARG A 53 -8.60 10.32 -1.47
CA ARG A 53 -9.74 10.25 -2.40
C ARG A 53 -11.02 10.78 -1.75
N ILE A 54 -11.31 10.42 -0.50
CA ILE A 54 -12.49 10.90 0.23
C ILE A 54 -12.44 12.42 0.40
N VAL A 55 -11.28 12.97 0.79
CA VAL A 55 -11.09 14.43 0.90
C VAL A 55 -11.31 15.11 -0.47
N ASN A 56 -10.78 14.53 -1.56
CA ASN A 56 -11.01 15.06 -2.90
C ASN A 56 -12.51 15.07 -3.27
N LEU A 57 -13.24 13.99 -3.00
CA LEU A 57 -14.69 13.94 -3.22
C LEU A 57 -15.43 15.00 -2.39
N ALA A 58 -15.02 15.21 -1.14
CA ALA A 58 -15.60 16.22 -0.26
C ALA A 58 -15.37 17.64 -0.79
N VAL A 59 -14.15 17.98 -1.20
CA VAL A 59 -13.81 19.28 -1.80
C VAL A 59 -14.60 19.54 -3.10
N ARG A 60 -14.86 18.49 -3.87
CA ARG A 60 -15.67 18.56 -5.10
C ARG A 60 -17.18 18.58 -4.85
N GLY A 61 -17.64 18.40 -3.61
CA GLY A 61 -19.06 18.34 -3.26
C GLY A 61 -19.79 17.08 -3.71
N VAL A 62 -19.08 16.00 -4.00
CA VAL A 62 -19.61 14.70 -4.48
C VAL A 62 -19.37 13.55 -3.51
N ALA A 63 -18.96 13.85 -2.27
CA ALA A 63 -18.81 12.86 -1.22
C ALA A 63 -20.15 12.43 -0.60
N PRO A 64 -20.23 11.26 0.06
CA PRO A 64 -21.33 10.94 0.98
C PRO A 64 -21.50 12.04 2.02
N ARG A 65 -22.72 12.31 2.45
CA ARG A 65 -22.98 13.23 3.55
C ARG A 65 -22.72 12.58 4.90
N ARG A 66 -22.95 11.28 4.99
CA ARG A 66 -22.73 10.47 6.17
C ARG A 66 -22.19 9.09 5.79
N ILE A 67 -21.29 8.57 6.61
CA ILE A 67 -20.69 7.25 6.45
C ILE A 67 -20.93 6.43 7.72
N VAL A 68 -21.45 5.23 7.58
CA VAL A 68 -21.64 4.25 8.66
C VAL A 68 -20.78 3.02 8.34
N LEU A 69 -19.76 2.80 9.15
CA LEU A 69 -18.78 1.72 8.99
C LEU A 69 -19.17 0.50 9.82
N GLY A 70 -19.07 -0.70 9.25
CA GLY A 70 -19.26 -1.94 10.00
C GLY A 70 -18.13 -2.24 10.99
N ARG A 71 -16.96 -1.60 10.82
CA ARG A 71 -15.79 -1.70 11.73
C ARG A 71 -14.95 -0.44 11.66
N ALA A 72 -14.11 -0.22 12.68
CA ALA A 72 -13.10 0.85 12.65
C ALA A 72 -12.16 0.68 11.45
N ASP A 73 -12.06 1.73 10.64
CA ASP A 73 -11.25 1.77 9.42
C ASP A 73 -10.56 3.14 9.29
N PRO A 74 -9.26 3.22 9.59
CA PRO A 74 -8.52 4.49 9.58
C PRO A 74 -8.55 5.22 8.25
N ILE A 75 -8.65 4.48 7.12
CA ILE A 75 -8.64 5.07 5.78
C ILE A 75 -9.90 5.93 5.60
N THR A 76 -11.07 5.34 5.84
CA THR A 76 -12.34 6.05 5.70
C THR A 76 -12.53 7.08 6.79
N MET A 77 -12.20 6.74 8.04
CA MET A 77 -12.36 7.64 9.19
C MET A 77 -11.58 8.95 9.00
N TRP A 78 -10.30 8.88 8.66
CA TRP A 78 -9.48 10.09 8.49
C TRP A 78 -9.85 10.88 7.25
N GLY A 79 -10.23 10.19 6.16
CA GLY A 79 -10.79 10.86 4.99
C GLY A 79 -12.09 11.62 5.32
N ALA A 80 -12.96 11.03 6.12
CA ALA A 80 -14.21 11.65 6.56
C ALA A 80 -13.98 12.81 7.54
N ILE A 81 -13.12 12.64 8.55
CA ILE A 81 -12.78 13.70 9.52
C ILE A 81 -12.27 14.94 8.78
N LEU A 82 -11.26 14.78 7.91
CA LEU A 82 -10.65 15.90 7.18
C LEU A 82 -11.51 16.41 6.02
N GLY A 83 -12.42 15.58 5.52
CA GLY A 83 -13.44 15.96 4.54
C GLY A 83 -14.72 16.57 5.14
N HIS A 84 -14.79 16.72 6.49
CA HIS A 84 -15.97 17.18 7.20
C HIS A 84 -17.23 16.36 6.90
N ILE A 85 -17.07 15.05 6.73
CA ILE A 85 -18.15 14.08 6.51
C ILE A 85 -18.50 13.44 7.85
N ASP A 86 -19.79 13.31 8.13
CA ASP A 86 -20.27 12.63 9.33
C ASP A 86 -19.92 11.14 9.28
N VAL A 87 -19.23 10.61 10.30
CA VAL A 87 -18.78 9.21 10.33
C VAL A 87 -19.05 8.58 11.68
N GLU A 88 -19.57 7.34 11.64
CA GLU A 88 -19.78 6.50 12.81
C GLU A 88 -19.46 5.03 12.52
N ILE A 89 -19.32 4.25 13.58
CA ILE A 89 -19.16 2.78 13.51
C ILE A 89 -20.46 2.15 14.00
N GLU A 90 -21.03 1.26 13.18
CA GLU A 90 -22.29 0.60 13.45
C GLU A 90 -22.28 -0.16 14.79
N GLY A 91 -23.23 0.13 15.66
CA GLY A 91 -23.36 -0.53 16.97
C GLY A 91 -22.26 -0.17 17.98
N VAL A 92 -21.32 0.72 17.64
CA VAL A 92 -20.26 1.19 18.55
C VAL A 92 -20.45 2.68 18.78
N PRO A 93 -21.04 3.10 19.91
CA PRO A 93 -21.14 4.53 20.22
C PRO A 93 -19.73 5.12 20.39
N PRO A 94 -19.51 6.37 19.92
CA PRO A 94 -18.25 7.06 20.19
C PRO A 94 -17.94 7.07 21.68
N ARG A 95 -16.74 6.63 22.04
CA ARG A 95 -16.28 6.66 23.43
C ARG A 95 -15.62 8.02 23.70
N PRO A 96 -16.13 8.83 24.62
CA PRO A 96 -15.50 10.09 24.95
C PRO A 96 -14.04 9.89 25.38
N VAL A 97 -13.14 10.64 24.75
CA VAL A 97 -11.72 10.67 25.12
C VAL A 97 -11.54 11.60 26.30
N ASP A 98 -10.75 11.19 27.28
CA ASP A 98 -10.32 12.07 28.37
C ASP A 98 -9.43 13.20 27.80
N ARG A 99 -10.03 14.37 27.61
CA ARG A 99 -9.35 15.55 27.04
C ARG A 99 -8.08 15.94 27.82
N SER A 100 -8.03 15.66 29.14
CA SER A 100 -6.83 15.93 29.94
C SER A 100 -5.61 15.10 29.48
N ARG A 101 -5.83 13.93 28.87
CA ARG A 101 -4.75 13.14 28.30
C ARG A 101 -4.17 13.80 27.04
N ILE A 102 -5.03 14.36 26.19
CA ILE A 102 -4.60 15.10 24.98
C ILE A 102 -3.85 16.37 25.37
N GLU A 103 -4.37 17.13 26.37
CA GLU A 103 -3.73 18.34 26.87
C GLU A 103 -2.31 18.08 27.41
N ARG A 104 -2.11 16.94 28.11
CA ARG A 104 -0.77 16.52 28.59
C ARG A 104 0.24 16.24 27.49
N LEU A 105 -0.20 15.97 26.25
CA LEU A 105 0.70 15.80 25.10
C LEU A 105 1.28 17.12 24.61
N GLY A 106 0.74 18.27 25.05
CA GLY A 106 1.21 19.60 24.68
C GLY A 106 1.14 19.86 23.18
N LEU A 107 0.01 19.49 22.56
CA LEU A 107 -0.24 19.64 21.14
C LEU A 107 -0.87 20.98 20.82
N ASP A 108 -0.72 21.41 19.57
CA ASP A 108 -1.55 22.47 19.00
C ASP A 108 -3.02 22.06 19.11
N PRO A 109 -3.97 22.98 19.44
CA PRO A 109 -5.38 22.66 19.60
C PRO A 109 -6.00 21.95 18.41
N GLU A 110 -5.67 22.35 17.16
CA GLU A 110 -6.17 21.69 15.94
C GLU A 110 -5.75 20.22 15.89
N ILE A 111 -4.48 19.94 16.16
CA ILE A 111 -3.94 18.57 16.14
C ILE A 111 -4.51 17.75 17.30
N GLY A 112 -4.65 18.36 18.49
CA GLY A 112 -5.24 17.73 19.66
C GLY A 112 -6.70 17.32 19.43
N ASP A 113 -7.51 18.19 18.82
CA ASP A 113 -8.91 17.92 18.50
C ASP A 113 -9.05 16.79 17.45
N LEU A 114 -8.20 16.78 16.41
CA LEU A 114 -8.18 15.72 15.41
C LEU A 114 -7.83 14.35 16.02
N LEU A 115 -6.82 14.31 16.92
CA LEU A 115 -6.47 13.07 17.63
C LEU A 115 -7.57 12.62 18.59
N ALA A 116 -8.19 13.54 19.33
CA ALA A 116 -9.30 13.21 20.21
C ALA A 116 -10.46 12.60 19.41
N ARG A 117 -10.82 13.21 18.27
CA ARG A 117 -11.89 12.70 17.41
C ARG A 117 -11.58 11.32 16.87
N ALA A 118 -10.33 11.05 16.47
CA ALA A 118 -9.90 9.71 16.05
C ALA A 118 -10.00 8.71 17.21
N GLY A 119 -9.54 9.07 18.41
CA GLY A 119 -9.65 8.23 19.60
C GLY A 119 -11.10 7.88 19.96
N GLU A 120 -12.02 8.85 19.88
CA GLU A 120 -13.47 8.63 20.09
C GLU A 120 -14.02 7.57 19.14
N LEU A 121 -13.69 7.65 17.85
CA LEU A 121 -14.15 6.70 16.83
C LEU A 121 -13.47 5.33 16.95
N LEU A 122 -12.19 5.29 17.31
CA LEU A 122 -11.43 4.06 17.52
C LEU A 122 -11.70 3.39 18.87
N GLY A 123 -12.43 4.07 19.76
CA GLY A 123 -12.78 3.57 21.09
C GLY A 123 -11.60 3.50 22.06
N THR A 124 -10.57 4.35 21.88
CA THR A 124 -9.39 4.41 22.74
C THR A 124 -9.08 5.83 23.21
N ASP A 125 -8.62 5.94 24.44
CA ASP A 125 -8.06 7.17 25.04
C ASP A 125 -6.57 6.98 25.37
N GLU A 126 -5.95 5.90 24.91
CA GLU A 126 -4.53 5.63 25.04
C GLU A 126 -3.79 6.06 23.76
N PHE A 127 -2.82 6.96 23.92
CA PHE A 127 -1.95 7.45 22.85
C PHE A 127 -0.50 7.08 23.16
N ILE A 128 0.16 6.45 22.20
CA ILE A 128 1.55 5.99 22.33
C ILE A 128 2.47 6.84 21.45
N PRO A 129 3.78 6.94 21.79
CA PRO A 129 4.75 7.65 20.97
C PRO A 129 4.79 7.12 19.54
N ALA A 130 4.75 8.02 18.57
CA ALA A 130 4.88 7.71 17.15
C ALA A 130 6.35 7.93 16.72
N ASP A 131 7.26 7.14 17.27
CA ASP A 131 8.70 7.29 17.03
C ASP A 131 9.08 6.95 15.60
N HIS A 132 8.42 5.98 14.99
CA HIS A 132 8.61 5.57 13.60
C HIS A 132 7.32 5.70 12.82
N VAL A 133 7.33 6.59 11.83
CA VAL A 133 6.18 6.85 10.96
C VAL A 133 6.58 6.68 9.50
N GLN A 134 5.74 5.99 8.74
CA GLN A 134 5.85 5.96 7.27
C GLN A 134 4.59 6.55 6.64
N ILE A 135 4.77 7.61 5.86
CA ILE A 135 3.66 8.33 5.23
C ILE A 135 3.45 7.85 3.80
N ALA A 136 2.26 7.29 3.50
CA ALA A 136 1.77 7.07 2.14
C ALA A 136 1.09 8.33 1.59
N GLY A 137 0.69 8.31 0.31
CA GLY A 137 0.10 9.49 -0.33
C GLY A 137 1.14 10.58 -0.62
N VAL A 138 2.25 10.17 -1.26
CA VAL A 138 3.34 11.07 -1.66
C VAL A 138 3.30 11.38 -3.15
N SER A 139 2.71 10.49 -3.98
CA SER A 139 2.54 10.76 -5.40
C SER A 139 1.38 11.73 -5.65
N TYR A 140 1.62 12.77 -6.45
CA TYR A 140 0.58 13.71 -6.90
C TYR A 140 -0.57 13.00 -7.63
N LYS A 141 -0.29 11.89 -8.35
CA LYS A 141 -1.33 11.06 -8.98
C LYS A 141 -2.36 10.53 -7.97
N THR A 142 -1.91 10.15 -6.78
CA THR A 142 -2.77 9.53 -5.77
C THR A 142 -3.50 10.54 -4.89
N ILE A 143 -2.86 11.67 -4.56
CA ILE A 143 -3.44 12.67 -3.65
C ILE A 143 -4.20 13.78 -4.36
N THR A 144 -3.92 14.02 -5.64
CA THR A 144 -4.53 15.07 -6.46
C THR A 144 -4.29 16.49 -5.93
N GLU A 145 -5.01 17.48 -6.45
CA GLU A 145 -4.87 18.88 -5.99
C GLU A 145 -5.39 19.08 -4.56
N ALA A 146 -6.49 18.40 -4.19
CA ALA A 146 -7.04 18.51 -2.84
C ALA A 146 -6.04 18.03 -1.77
N GLY A 147 -5.38 16.90 -2.03
CA GLY A 147 -4.34 16.39 -1.14
C GLY A 147 -3.10 17.30 -1.10
N LEU A 148 -2.69 17.91 -2.22
CA LEU A 148 -1.59 18.89 -2.23
C LEU A 148 -1.94 20.12 -1.39
N GLN A 149 -3.15 20.66 -1.51
CA GLN A 149 -3.60 21.79 -0.69
C GLN A 149 -3.56 21.45 0.81
N LEU A 150 -3.96 20.25 1.17
CA LEU A 150 -3.90 19.78 2.57
C LEU A 150 -2.45 19.71 3.07
N ARG A 151 -1.50 19.22 2.24
CA ARG A 151 -0.06 19.21 2.58
C ARG A 151 0.50 20.63 2.70
N ARG A 152 0.09 21.58 1.83
CA ARG A 152 0.43 23.00 1.97
C ARG A 152 -0.05 23.57 3.30
N HIS A 153 -1.31 23.27 3.67
CA HIS A 153 -1.90 23.74 4.93
C HIS A 153 -1.07 23.27 6.14
N PHE A 154 -0.86 21.97 6.29
CA PHE A 154 -0.08 21.44 7.41
C PHE A 154 1.41 21.82 7.32
N GLY A 155 2.02 21.75 6.13
CA GLY A 155 3.45 22.02 5.94
C GLY A 155 3.85 23.48 6.15
N SER A 156 2.91 24.44 6.05
CA SER A 156 3.16 25.85 6.38
C SER A 156 3.14 26.12 7.90
N ARG A 157 2.45 25.27 8.69
CA ARG A 157 2.16 25.49 10.11
C ARG A 157 2.97 24.59 11.03
N TYR A 158 3.23 23.34 10.60
CA TYR A 158 3.75 22.31 11.49
C TYR A 158 5.07 21.71 11.02
N ARG A 159 5.78 21.12 11.97
CA ARG A 159 6.92 20.23 11.77
C ARG A 159 6.61 18.90 12.44
N PHE A 160 7.24 17.83 11.96
CA PHE A 160 7.10 16.53 12.59
C PHE A 160 7.75 16.52 13.96
N ARG A 161 7.01 16.03 14.95
CA ARG A 161 7.51 15.73 16.30
C ARG A 161 8.07 14.30 16.38
N SER A 162 7.62 13.43 15.48
CA SER A 162 8.18 12.08 15.34
C SER A 162 9.64 12.16 14.87
N PRO A 163 10.58 11.46 15.54
CA PRO A 163 12.01 11.54 15.20
C PRO A 163 12.35 10.82 13.89
N HIS A 164 11.59 9.80 13.51
CA HIS A 164 11.85 8.97 12.33
C HIS A 164 10.63 8.94 11.40
N VAL A 165 10.59 9.87 10.45
CA VAL A 165 9.53 9.94 9.44
C VAL A 165 10.09 9.61 8.07
N SER A 166 9.61 8.53 7.47
CA SER A 166 9.92 8.10 6.10
C SER A 166 8.71 8.31 5.18
N ILE A 167 8.95 8.41 3.88
CA ILE A 167 7.90 8.66 2.89
C ILE A 167 7.91 7.63 1.76
N ASN A 168 6.72 7.35 1.26
CA ASN A 168 6.43 6.44 0.17
C ASN A 168 6.96 6.94 -1.19
N PRO A 169 6.92 6.10 -2.26
CA PRO A 169 7.30 6.51 -3.59
C PRO A 169 6.57 7.76 -4.07
N ALA A 170 7.32 8.63 -4.70
CA ALA A 170 6.83 9.74 -5.50
C ALA A 170 6.18 9.23 -6.79
N GLY A 171 5.52 10.13 -7.53
CA GLY A 171 4.94 9.78 -8.84
C GLY A 171 5.95 9.78 -9.99
N MET A 172 7.23 10.06 -9.73
CA MET A 172 8.28 10.14 -10.75
C MET A 172 9.65 9.85 -10.13
N ASP A 173 10.64 9.52 -10.97
CA ASP A 173 12.05 9.59 -10.58
C ASP A 173 12.43 11.05 -10.34
N LEU A 174 12.90 11.38 -9.14
CA LEU A 174 13.14 12.78 -8.74
C LEU A 174 14.37 13.40 -9.42
N VAL A 175 15.24 12.60 -10.01
CA VAL A 175 16.45 13.03 -10.72
C VAL A 175 16.28 12.92 -12.22
N ASP A 176 15.91 11.75 -12.72
CA ASP A 176 15.94 11.39 -14.13
C ASP A 176 14.59 11.61 -14.85
N TRP A 177 13.62 12.27 -14.21
CA TRP A 177 12.25 12.39 -14.71
C TRP A 177 12.12 12.94 -16.14
N ARG A 178 13.03 13.87 -16.56
CA ARG A 178 13.00 14.44 -17.92
C ARG A 178 13.39 13.41 -18.97
N THR A 179 14.47 12.67 -18.73
CA THR A 179 14.95 11.62 -19.66
C THR A 179 14.01 10.44 -19.72
N LEU A 180 13.25 10.18 -18.63
CA LEU A 180 12.21 9.16 -18.56
C LEU A 180 10.88 9.61 -19.20
N GLY A 181 10.75 10.89 -19.57
CA GLY A 181 9.57 11.41 -20.28
C GLY A 181 8.37 11.71 -19.39
N PHE A 182 8.58 12.02 -18.10
CA PHE A 182 7.48 12.44 -17.23
C PHE A 182 6.97 13.84 -17.60
N PRO A 183 5.65 14.10 -17.52
CA PRO A 183 5.08 15.42 -17.83
C PRO A 183 5.57 16.51 -16.87
N GLU A 184 5.94 17.67 -17.42
CA GLU A 184 6.53 18.75 -16.61
C GLU A 184 5.56 19.36 -15.60
N ASP A 185 4.28 19.50 -15.97
CA ASP A 185 3.22 19.98 -15.08
C ASP A 185 3.05 19.07 -13.85
N PHE A 186 3.14 17.76 -14.07
CA PHE A 186 3.11 16.76 -13.02
C PHE A 186 4.38 16.85 -12.15
N ALA A 187 5.55 16.95 -12.78
CA ALA A 187 6.84 16.99 -12.10
C ALA A 187 6.96 18.17 -11.13
N ARG A 188 6.50 19.36 -11.53
CA ARG A 188 6.50 20.55 -10.65
C ARG A 188 5.70 20.32 -9.36
N LYS A 189 4.48 19.78 -9.47
CA LYS A 189 3.64 19.50 -8.31
C LYS A 189 4.21 18.37 -7.45
N GLN A 190 4.81 17.38 -8.09
CA GLN A 190 5.47 16.28 -7.37
C GLN A 190 6.69 16.78 -6.58
N GLN A 191 7.50 17.64 -7.14
CA GLN A 191 8.64 18.24 -6.43
C GLN A 191 8.19 19.04 -5.22
N GLU A 192 7.15 19.85 -5.37
CA GLU A 192 6.57 20.62 -4.27
C GLU A 192 6.12 19.72 -3.11
N ILE A 193 5.49 18.57 -3.39
CA ILE A 193 5.08 17.60 -2.35
C ILE A 193 6.30 17.12 -1.57
N ILE A 194 7.37 16.75 -2.25
CA ILE A 194 8.61 16.28 -1.60
C ILE A 194 9.22 17.39 -0.75
N GLU A 195 9.28 18.62 -1.27
CA GLU A 195 9.81 19.77 -0.53
C GLU A 195 9.01 20.07 0.74
N ILE A 196 7.68 19.95 0.67
CA ILE A 196 6.83 20.10 1.87
C ILE A 196 7.20 19.06 2.92
N TYR A 197 7.25 17.77 2.57
CA TYR A 197 7.57 16.71 3.53
C TYR A 197 8.98 16.84 4.11
N VAL A 198 9.99 17.16 3.28
CA VAL A 198 11.37 17.39 3.74
C VAL A 198 11.44 18.58 4.69
N ARG A 199 10.78 19.68 4.33
CA ARG A 199 10.70 20.88 5.19
C ARG A 199 9.99 20.58 6.52
N MET A 200 9.02 19.68 6.56
CA MET A 200 8.38 19.23 7.80
C MET A 200 9.29 18.35 8.64
N GLY A 201 10.35 17.77 8.08
CA GLY A 201 11.32 16.93 8.79
C GLY A 201 11.36 15.46 8.35
N ALA A 202 10.71 15.10 7.24
CA ALA A 202 10.80 13.73 6.71
C ALA A 202 12.19 13.44 6.14
N VAL A 203 12.66 12.22 6.36
CA VAL A 203 13.77 11.63 5.60
C VAL A 203 13.20 11.17 4.24
N PRO A 204 13.69 11.70 3.12
CA PRO A 204 13.15 11.38 1.80
C PRO A 204 13.61 9.99 1.31
N THR A 205 13.17 8.96 2.00
CA THR A 205 13.43 7.55 1.61
C THR A 205 12.77 7.19 0.28
N VAL A 206 11.65 7.82 -0.04
CA VAL A 206 10.87 7.74 -1.27
C VAL A 206 10.74 6.29 -1.77
N THR A 207 10.36 5.39 -0.85
CA THR A 207 10.29 3.95 -1.15
C THR A 207 9.14 3.24 -0.44
N CYS A 208 8.56 2.24 -1.10
CA CYS A 208 7.62 1.30 -0.49
C CYS A 208 8.31 0.05 0.10
N THR A 209 9.64 0.06 0.22
CA THR A 209 10.44 -0.97 0.90
C THR A 209 11.43 -0.34 1.88
N PRO A 210 10.95 0.43 2.89
CA PRO A 210 11.82 1.15 3.83
C PRO A 210 12.72 0.20 4.63
N TYR A 211 12.33 -1.06 4.81
CA TYR A 211 13.13 -2.10 5.43
C TYR A 211 14.41 -2.46 4.64
N LEU A 212 14.46 -2.19 3.33
CA LEU A 212 15.67 -2.39 2.53
C LEU A 212 16.70 -1.26 2.67
N VAL A 213 16.30 -0.14 3.28
CA VAL A 213 17.15 1.05 3.49
C VAL A 213 17.32 1.41 4.97
N GLY A 214 16.95 0.50 5.87
CA GLY A 214 17.13 0.68 7.30
C GLY A 214 16.14 1.63 7.99
N ALA A 215 15.05 2.01 7.31
CA ALA A 215 14.06 2.95 7.83
C ALA A 215 12.83 2.23 8.42
N MET A 216 13.05 1.40 9.43
CA MET A 216 12.00 0.60 10.09
C MET A 216 12.18 0.59 11.61
N PRO A 217 11.08 0.45 12.38
CA PRO A 217 11.13 0.22 13.82
C PRO A 217 11.85 -1.10 14.15
N ALA A 218 12.33 -1.21 15.38
CA ALA A 218 12.88 -2.47 15.89
C ALA A 218 11.77 -3.55 15.98
N PRO A 219 12.11 -4.84 15.89
CA PRO A 219 11.17 -5.92 16.11
C PRO A 219 10.44 -5.81 17.46
N PHE A 220 9.16 -6.17 17.48
CA PHE A 220 8.28 -6.15 18.66
C PHE A 220 8.03 -4.77 19.27
N THR A 221 8.35 -3.69 18.55
CA THR A 221 8.00 -2.30 18.91
C THR A 221 6.83 -1.80 18.05
N ASP A 222 6.25 -0.69 18.49
CA ASP A 222 5.17 -0.03 17.78
C ASP A 222 5.71 0.89 16.66
N GLY A 223 4.96 0.97 15.57
CA GLY A 223 5.19 1.91 14.46
C GLY A 223 3.87 2.34 13.84
N PHE A 224 3.86 3.45 13.12
CA PHE A 224 2.68 3.95 12.41
C PHE A 224 2.97 3.97 10.91
N LEU A 225 2.54 2.90 10.23
CA LEU A 225 2.90 2.64 8.84
C LEU A 225 1.65 2.67 7.97
N SER A 226 1.73 3.34 6.83
CA SER A 226 0.58 3.47 5.93
C SER A 226 0.77 2.86 4.52
N GLU A 227 1.94 2.37 4.17
CA GLU A 227 2.06 1.58 2.93
C GLU A 227 1.56 0.16 3.17
N SER A 228 0.52 -0.27 2.46
CA SER A 228 -0.16 -1.55 2.70
C SER A 228 0.77 -2.77 2.67
N SER A 229 1.70 -2.81 1.71
CA SER A 229 2.70 -3.89 1.61
C SER A 229 3.72 -3.86 2.75
N VAL A 230 4.06 -2.66 3.24
CA VAL A 230 4.95 -2.48 4.39
C VAL A 230 4.27 -2.90 5.67
N VAL A 231 3.00 -2.55 5.87
CA VAL A 231 2.20 -2.96 7.04
C VAL A 231 2.19 -4.48 7.16
N SER A 232 1.82 -5.18 6.09
CA SER A 232 1.78 -6.65 6.07
C SER A 232 3.16 -7.28 6.32
N TYR A 233 4.21 -6.77 5.65
CA TYR A 233 5.58 -7.25 5.83
C TYR A 233 6.14 -6.95 7.23
N ALA A 234 5.95 -5.74 7.73
CA ALA A 234 6.44 -5.32 9.03
C ALA A 234 5.81 -6.11 10.18
N ASN A 235 4.48 -6.26 10.16
CA ASN A 235 3.78 -7.06 11.15
C ASN A 235 4.22 -8.53 11.11
N SER A 236 4.25 -9.14 9.92
CA SER A 236 4.41 -10.59 9.76
C SER A 236 5.87 -11.04 9.77
N VAL A 237 6.76 -10.31 9.06
CA VAL A 237 8.15 -10.73 8.85
C VAL A 237 9.11 -10.10 9.85
N LEU A 238 8.87 -8.84 10.23
CA LEU A 238 9.73 -8.10 11.14
C LEU A 238 9.24 -8.12 12.60
N GLY A 239 7.98 -8.53 12.85
CA GLY A 239 7.40 -8.52 14.18
C GLY A 239 7.08 -7.13 14.73
N VAL A 240 7.02 -6.10 13.87
CA VAL A 240 6.58 -4.75 14.25
C VAL A 240 5.08 -4.76 14.53
N ARG A 241 4.62 -3.87 15.39
CA ARG A 241 3.19 -3.68 15.67
C ARG A 241 2.71 -2.41 15.00
N THR A 242 1.85 -2.55 14.01
CA THR A 242 1.26 -1.41 13.30
C THR A 242 -0.12 -1.78 12.75
N ASN A 243 -1.05 -0.83 12.79
CA ASN A 243 -2.27 -0.95 12.02
C ASN A 243 -2.00 -0.62 10.55
N ARG A 244 -3.00 -0.92 9.71
CA ARG A 244 -3.05 -0.42 8.35
C ARG A 244 -3.56 1.01 8.36
N GLU A 245 -2.63 1.93 8.62
CA GLU A 245 -2.93 3.35 8.71
C GLU A 245 -3.19 3.97 7.32
N SER A 246 -3.83 5.14 7.30
CA SER A 246 -3.95 5.95 6.09
C SER A 246 -2.77 6.91 5.93
N GLY A 247 -2.57 7.43 4.72
CA GLY A 247 -1.57 8.48 4.49
C GLY A 247 -1.83 9.73 5.31
N LEU A 248 -3.10 10.06 5.56
CA LEU A 248 -3.51 11.22 6.36
C LEU A 248 -3.36 10.96 7.86
N SER A 249 -3.70 9.75 8.36
CA SER A 249 -3.47 9.43 9.77
C SER A 249 -1.99 9.51 10.13
N THR A 250 -1.12 8.89 9.32
CA THR A 250 0.32 8.91 9.57
C THR A 250 0.94 10.29 9.45
N LEU A 251 0.43 11.15 8.54
CA LEU A 251 0.83 12.56 8.49
C LEU A 251 0.55 13.28 9.82
N LEU A 252 -0.65 13.08 10.37
CA LEU A 252 -1.08 13.73 11.60
C LEU A 252 -0.38 13.14 12.84
N TYR A 253 -0.15 11.82 12.88
CA TYR A 253 0.64 11.21 13.95
C TYR A 253 2.10 11.66 13.93
N ALA A 254 2.69 11.87 12.75
CA ALA A 254 4.03 12.44 12.63
C ALA A 254 4.09 13.88 13.17
N ILE A 255 3.08 14.70 12.90
CA ILE A 255 2.97 16.08 13.44
C ILE A 255 2.78 16.04 14.97
N ALA A 256 1.92 15.17 15.46
CA ALA A 256 1.63 15.03 16.88
C ALA A 256 2.79 14.41 17.68
N GLY A 257 3.58 13.53 17.08
CA GLY A 257 4.54 12.65 17.76
C GLY A 257 3.86 11.53 18.55
N TYR A 258 2.56 11.35 18.40
CA TYR A 258 1.73 10.35 19.07
C TYR A 258 0.66 9.81 18.13
N GLY A 259 0.26 8.55 18.35
CA GLY A 259 -0.88 7.95 17.68
C GLY A 259 -1.72 7.08 18.63
N PRO A 260 -2.98 6.77 18.30
CA PRO A 260 -3.87 5.99 19.16
C PRO A 260 -3.41 4.52 19.23
N ARG A 261 -3.51 3.92 20.41
CA ARG A 261 -3.22 2.50 20.63
C ARG A 261 -4.49 1.67 20.47
N TYR A 262 -4.59 0.94 19.38
CA TYR A 262 -5.75 0.09 19.04
C TYR A 262 -5.33 -0.99 18.03
N GLY A 263 -6.28 -1.85 17.64
CA GLY A 263 -6.08 -2.83 16.56
C GLY A 263 -4.86 -3.72 16.77
N LEU A 264 -3.97 -3.81 15.77
CA LEU A 264 -2.78 -4.66 15.81
C LEU A 264 -1.64 -4.19 16.74
N HIS A 265 -1.77 -3.02 17.38
CA HIS A 265 -0.92 -2.66 18.52
C HIS A 265 -1.21 -3.51 19.76
N LEU A 266 -2.40 -4.10 19.84
CA LEU A 266 -2.86 -4.93 20.93
C LEU A 266 -2.57 -6.41 20.65
N PRO A 267 -1.88 -7.14 21.55
CA PRO A 267 -1.50 -8.53 21.31
C PRO A 267 -2.67 -9.45 20.99
N GLU A 268 -3.81 -9.25 21.63
CA GLU A 268 -5.03 -10.07 21.46
C GLU A 268 -5.61 -10.03 20.04
N ASN A 269 -5.35 -8.96 19.30
CA ASN A 269 -5.82 -8.81 17.92
C ASN A 269 -4.86 -9.41 16.87
N ARG A 270 -3.73 -9.96 17.32
CA ARG A 270 -2.70 -10.57 16.46
C ARG A 270 -2.84 -12.10 16.39
N GLU A 271 -3.75 -12.67 17.16
CA GLU A 271 -4.00 -14.10 17.17
C GLU A 271 -4.60 -14.60 15.84
N PRO A 272 -4.15 -15.76 15.34
CA PRO A 272 -4.67 -16.30 14.08
C PRO A 272 -6.13 -16.76 14.24
N LYS A 273 -6.92 -16.53 13.20
CA LYS A 273 -8.34 -16.94 13.13
C LYS A 273 -8.62 -17.95 12.03
N VAL A 274 -7.71 -18.10 11.09
CA VAL A 274 -7.88 -18.96 9.92
C VAL A 274 -6.59 -19.74 9.69
N GLU A 275 -6.69 -21.07 9.53
CA GLU A 275 -5.58 -21.90 9.07
C GLU A 275 -5.62 -22.03 7.54
N ILE A 276 -4.47 -21.87 6.90
CA ILE A 276 -4.28 -22.09 5.47
C ILE A 276 -3.25 -23.20 5.27
N ARG A 277 -3.65 -24.28 4.62
CA ARG A 277 -2.77 -25.37 4.22
C ARG A 277 -2.35 -25.21 2.76
N VAL A 278 -1.06 -24.95 2.53
CA VAL A 278 -0.51 -24.82 1.19
C VAL A 278 -0.12 -26.22 0.71
N GLY A 279 -0.95 -26.78 -0.19
CA GLY A 279 -0.84 -28.17 -0.69
C GLY A 279 0.02 -28.31 -1.95
N CYS A 280 0.78 -27.26 -2.34
CA CYS A 280 1.63 -27.33 -3.53
C CYS A 280 2.98 -26.65 -3.30
N PRO A 281 4.05 -27.09 -4.01
CA PRO A 281 5.33 -26.41 -4.00
C PRO A 281 5.20 -24.98 -4.55
N LEU A 282 5.81 -24.00 -3.87
CA LEU A 282 5.92 -22.60 -4.33
C LEU A 282 7.29 -22.36 -4.96
N ARG A 283 7.35 -21.61 -6.05
CA ARG A 283 8.57 -21.33 -6.83
C ARG A 283 8.73 -19.82 -7.03
N GLY A 284 9.66 -19.22 -6.28
CA GLY A 284 10.04 -17.81 -6.41
C GLY A 284 8.92 -16.83 -6.10
N SER A 285 9.23 -15.55 -6.23
CA SER A 285 8.35 -14.45 -5.81
C SER A 285 6.98 -14.43 -6.53
N ALA A 286 6.90 -14.94 -7.78
CA ALA A 286 5.62 -14.96 -8.50
C ALA A 286 4.59 -15.87 -7.83
N ASP A 287 4.96 -17.13 -7.47
CA ASP A 287 4.04 -18.04 -6.78
C ASP A 287 3.64 -17.52 -5.39
N PHE A 288 4.60 -16.90 -4.66
CA PHE A 288 4.28 -16.25 -3.38
C PHE A 288 3.35 -15.05 -3.56
N GLY A 289 3.48 -14.30 -4.64
CA GLY A 289 2.54 -13.25 -5.01
C GLY A 289 1.14 -13.79 -5.33
N LEU A 290 1.05 -14.89 -6.08
CA LEU A 290 -0.22 -15.57 -6.36
C LEU A 290 -0.87 -16.11 -5.08
N LEU A 291 -0.07 -16.73 -4.21
CA LEU A 291 -0.54 -17.19 -2.90
C LEU A 291 -1.09 -16.02 -2.08
N GLY A 292 -0.33 -14.92 -1.95
CA GLY A 292 -0.79 -13.72 -1.24
C GLY A 292 -2.10 -13.19 -1.80
N TYR A 293 -2.23 -13.14 -3.13
CA TYR A 293 -3.47 -12.71 -3.78
C TYR A 293 -4.65 -13.62 -3.41
N ARG A 294 -4.48 -14.96 -3.52
CA ARG A 294 -5.51 -15.94 -3.15
C ARG A 294 -5.90 -15.84 -1.68
N LEU A 295 -4.92 -15.65 -0.79
CA LEU A 295 -5.19 -15.44 0.64
C LEU A 295 -6.11 -14.26 0.88
N GLY A 296 -5.89 -13.13 0.20
CA GLY A 296 -6.76 -11.96 0.32
C GLY A 296 -8.22 -12.24 -0.01
N GLU A 297 -8.48 -13.06 -1.03
CA GLU A 297 -9.84 -13.47 -1.41
C GLU A 297 -10.52 -14.35 -0.36
N ILE A 298 -9.75 -15.24 0.30
CA ILE A 298 -10.28 -16.24 1.23
C ILE A 298 -10.42 -15.67 2.66
N VAL A 299 -9.38 -14.95 3.12
CA VAL A 299 -9.22 -14.61 4.55
C VAL A 299 -10.12 -13.44 4.98
N ARG A 300 -10.39 -12.51 4.07
CA ARG A 300 -11.31 -11.37 4.27
C ARG A 300 -11.00 -10.59 5.55
N GLY A 301 -9.74 -10.17 5.72
CA GLY A 301 -9.28 -9.32 6.83
C GLY A 301 -9.04 -10.04 8.16
N ARG A 302 -9.21 -11.38 8.25
CA ARG A 302 -8.79 -12.18 9.42
C ARG A 302 -7.28 -12.43 9.36
N VAL A 303 -6.68 -12.76 10.51
CA VAL A 303 -5.25 -13.13 10.59
C VAL A 303 -5.09 -14.61 10.21
N PRO A 304 -4.39 -14.95 9.11
CA PRO A 304 -4.17 -16.35 8.73
C PRO A 304 -2.90 -16.92 9.35
N TYR A 305 -2.95 -18.23 9.65
CA TYR A 305 -1.82 -19.07 9.99
C TYR A 305 -1.54 -20.06 8.84
N LEU A 306 -0.36 -19.96 8.22
CA LEU A 306 0.00 -20.70 7.02
C LEU A 306 0.86 -21.90 7.37
N ARG A 307 0.48 -23.09 6.87
CA ARG A 307 1.22 -24.34 6.95
C ARG A 307 1.59 -24.85 5.57
N GLY A 308 2.64 -25.67 5.49
CA GLY A 308 3.06 -26.30 4.25
C GLY A 308 3.89 -25.38 3.33
N ILE A 309 4.29 -24.20 3.81
CA ILE A 309 5.30 -23.38 3.14
C ILE A 309 6.66 -24.01 3.44
N GLY A 310 7.41 -24.34 2.38
CA GLY A 310 8.72 -24.96 2.50
C GLY A 310 9.70 -24.16 3.37
N PRO A 311 10.80 -24.78 3.80
CA PRO A 311 11.71 -24.18 4.77
C PRO A 311 12.38 -22.92 4.18
N ARG A 312 12.24 -21.81 4.89
CA ARG A 312 12.98 -20.55 4.66
C ARG A 312 12.68 -19.87 3.33
N PRO A 313 11.46 -19.34 3.14
CA PRO A 313 11.23 -18.42 2.04
C PRO A 313 12.19 -17.23 2.11
N SER A 314 12.63 -16.72 0.96
CA SER A 314 13.47 -15.52 0.85
C SER A 314 12.69 -14.27 1.27
N LEU A 315 13.42 -13.17 1.53
CA LEU A 315 12.80 -11.89 1.85
C LEU A 315 11.96 -11.35 0.67
N GLU A 316 12.40 -11.63 -0.57
CA GLU A 316 11.69 -11.25 -1.79
C GLU A 316 10.38 -12.03 -1.95
N GLU A 317 10.37 -13.32 -1.62
CA GLU A 317 9.16 -14.16 -1.62
C GLU A 317 8.15 -13.68 -0.57
N LEU A 318 8.60 -13.40 0.65
CA LEU A 318 7.76 -12.83 1.71
C LEU A 318 7.27 -11.41 1.36
N LYS A 319 8.08 -10.60 0.69
CA LYS A 319 7.71 -9.29 0.16
C LYS A 319 6.58 -9.41 -0.86
N ALA A 320 6.67 -10.36 -1.79
CA ALA A 320 5.65 -10.59 -2.81
C ALA A 320 4.32 -11.08 -2.21
N LEU A 321 4.38 -12.02 -1.24
CA LEU A 321 3.21 -12.51 -0.50
C LEU A 321 2.51 -11.37 0.25
N SER A 322 3.28 -10.59 1.02
CA SER A 322 2.75 -9.45 1.78
C SER A 322 2.08 -8.43 0.89
N ALA A 323 2.73 -8.07 -0.23
CA ALA A 323 2.22 -7.05 -1.13
C ALA A 323 0.91 -7.46 -1.83
N ALA A 324 0.86 -8.68 -2.34
CA ALA A 324 -0.33 -9.18 -3.02
C ALA A 324 -1.49 -9.42 -2.05
N GLY A 325 -1.23 -9.98 -0.87
CA GLY A 325 -2.25 -10.21 0.16
C GLY A 325 -2.85 -8.91 0.71
N ALA A 326 -2.01 -7.90 0.94
CA ALA A 326 -2.48 -6.58 1.34
C ALA A 326 -3.33 -5.89 0.27
N ALA A 327 -2.98 -6.06 -1.02
CA ALA A 327 -3.71 -5.44 -2.13
C ALA A 327 -5.03 -6.14 -2.45
N SER A 328 -5.09 -7.48 -2.39
CA SER A 328 -6.27 -8.26 -2.77
C SER A 328 -7.32 -8.35 -1.66
N GLY A 329 -6.91 -8.39 -0.39
CA GLY A 329 -7.85 -8.62 0.71
C GLY A 329 -7.47 -8.00 2.05
N SER A 330 -6.62 -6.96 2.07
CA SER A 330 -6.25 -6.24 3.30
C SER A 330 -5.65 -7.15 4.38
N ILE A 331 -4.74 -8.05 3.97
CA ILE A 331 -3.99 -8.87 4.93
C ILE A 331 -2.91 -7.99 5.55
N ASP A 332 -3.15 -7.55 6.77
CA ASP A 332 -2.27 -6.66 7.51
C ASP A 332 -1.28 -7.42 8.38
N LEU A 333 -1.59 -8.68 8.71
CA LEU A 333 -0.76 -9.61 9.46
C LEU A 333 -1.06 -11.04 9.01
N TYR A 334 -0.02 -11.85 8.86
CA TYR A 334 -0.10 -13.30 8.70
C TYR A 334 1.01 -13.99 9.50
N HIS A 335 0.79 -15.25 9.85
CA HIS A 335 1.78 -16.10 10.48
C HIS A 335 2.15 -17.25 9.55
N ILE A 336 3.44 -17.58 9.45
CA ILE A 336 3.93 -18.79 8.76
C ILE A 336 4.60 -19.68 9.79
N GLU A 337 4.14 -20.94 9.88
CA GLU A 337 4.67 -21.95 10.79
C GLU A 337 6.19 -22.06 10.69
N GLY A 338 6.88 -21.87 11.82
CA GLY A 338 8.32 -21.99 11.89
C GLY A 338 9.15 -20.92 11.16
N VAL A 339 8.49 -19.86 10.61
CA VAL A 339 9.14 -18.81 9.80
C VAL A 339 8.98 -17.44 10.43
N THR A 340 7.75 -16.98 10.64
CA THR A 340 7.50 -15.62 11.13
C THR A 340 7.75 -15.52 12.65
N PRO A 341 8.20 -14.34 13.16
CA PRO A 341 8.66 -14.19 14.53
C PRO A 341 7.65 -14.64 15.60
N GLU A 342 6.39 -14.28 15.44
CA GLU A 342 5.35 -14.66 16.41
C GLU A 342 4.98 -16.16 16.32
N ALA A 343 5.08 -16.76 15.13
CA ALA A 343 4.83 -18.20 14.94
C ALA A 343 5.97 -19.08 15.46
N THR A 344 7.21 -18.58 15.48
CA THR A 344 8.36 -19.33 16.00
C THR A 344 8.41 -19.36 17.52
N GLY A 345 7.76 -18.42 18.20
CA GLY A 345 7.79 -18.27 19.66
C GLY A 345 6.85 -19.21 20.43
N GLY A 346 6.01 -20.00 19.76
CA GLY A 346 5.04 -20.92 20.40
C GLY A 346 3.97 -20.24 21.25
N ARG A 347 3.70 -18.95 21.01
CA ARG A 347 2.81 -18.11 21.84
C ARG A 347 1.42 -17.94 21.27
N LEU A 348 1.20 -18.38 20.01
CA LEU A 348 -0.08 -18.18 19.32
C LEU A 348 -1.13 -19.20 19.78
N ALA A 349 -2.35 -18.73 20.01
CA ALA A 349 -3.49 -19.56 20.41
C ALA A 349 -4.12 -20.26 19.18
N LEU A 350 -3.51 -21.34 18.73
CA LEU A 350 -3.97 -22.11 17.56
C LEU A 350 -5.29 -22.85 17.78
N ASP A 351 -5.71 -23.02 19.03
CA ASP A 351 -7.01 -23.58 19.44
C ASP A 351 -8.19 -22.65 19.12
N ARG A 352 -7.91 -21.39 18.77
CA ARG A 352 -8.91 -20.37 18.41
C ARG A 352 -9.13 -20.21 16.88
N ILE A 353 -8.59 -21.14 16.09
CA ILE A 353 -8.81 -21.15 14.65
C ILE A 353 -10.27 -21.53 14.34
N GLU A 354 -10.94 -20.64 13.59
CA GLU A 354 -12.37 -20.74 13.28
C GLU A 354 -12.64 -21.49 11.97
N ALA A 355 -11.67 -21.50 11.04
CA ALA A 355 -11.80 -22.13 9.74
C ALA A 355 -10.45 -22.58 9.19
N THR A 356 -10.46 -23.64 8.39
CA THR A 356 -9.29 -24.16 7.66
C THR A 356 -9.60 -24.20 6.18
N PHE A 357 -8.67 -23.71 5.36
CA PHE A 357 -8.74 -23.76 3.90
C PHE A 357 -7.47 -24.40 3.34
N GLU A 358 -7.61 -25.06 2.21
CA GLU A 358 -6.48 -25.56 1.43
C GLU A 358 -6.26 -24.64 0.19
N VAL A 359 -4.98 -24.41 -0.15
CA VAL A 359 -4.59 -23.70 -1.39
C VAL A 359 -3.78 -24.68 -2.23
N THR A 360 -4.26 -24.96 -3.42
CA THR A 360 -3.70 -25.90 -4.38
C THR A 360 -2.98 -25.18 -5.53
N ARG A 361 -2.29 -25.92 -6.38
CA ARG A 361 -1.73 -25.37 -7.63
C ARG A 361 -2.82 -24.81 -8.55
N ALA A 362 -3.97 -25.49 -8.63
CA ALA A 362 -5.09 -25.03 -9.45
C ALA A 362 -5.64 -23.65 -9.01
N ASP A 363 -5.65 -23.38 -7.71
CA ASP A 363 -6.02 -22.06 -7.19
C ASP A 363 -5.03 -20.97 -7.63
N LEU A 364 -3.73 -21.24 -7.57
CA LEU A 364 -2.70 -20.29 -8.01
C LEU A 364 -2.77 -20.05 -9.53
N ASP A 365 -3.02 -21.10 -10.31
CA ASP A 365 -3.19 -21.00 -11.77
C ASP A 365 -4.47 -20.22 -12.14
N GLU A 366 -5.54 -20.34 -11.36
CA GLU A 366 -6.74 -19.54 -11.49
C GLU A 366 -6.46 -18.04 -11.25
N VAL A 367 -5.77 -17.71 -10.15
CA VAL A 367 -5.33 -16.34 -9.87
C VAL A 367 -4.44 -15.81 -10.99
N LYS A 368 -3.46 -16.60 -11.46
CA LYS A 368 -2.60 -16.19 -12.57
C LYS A 368 -3.41 -15.86 -13.82
N ARG A 369 -4.43 -16.66 -14.15
CA ARG A 369 -5.32 -16.38 -15.29
C ARG A 369 -6.13 -15.10 -15.09
N SER A 370 -6.68 -14.88 -13.90
CA SER A 370 -7.49 -13.69 -13.60
C SER A 370 -6.69 -12.38 -13.65
N LEU A 371 -5.39 -12.43 -13.36
CA LEU A 371 -4.49 -11.27 -13.41
C LEU A 371 -4.01 -10.91 -14.82
N ASN A 372 -4.18 -11.81 -15.80
CA ASN A 372 -3.78 -11.59 -17.18
C ASN A 372 -4.95 -11.07 -18.00
N THR A 373 -4.92 -9.80 -18.38
CA THR A 373 -5.95 -9.14 -19.21
C THR A 373 -5.43 -8.74 -20.59
N GLY A 374 -4.12 -8.66 -20.77
CA GLY A 374 -3.45 -8.28 -22.01
C GLY A 374 -2.66 -9.43 -22.65
N THR A 375 -2.03 -9.14 -23.79
CA THR A 375 -1.18 -10.07 -24.52
C THR A 375 0.26 -9.59 -24.62
N ALA A 376 1.20 -10.52 -24.79
CA ALA A 376 2.62 -10.19 -24.94
C ALA A 376 2.95 -9.45 -26.25
N ALA A 377 2.05 -9.49 -27.25
CA ALA A 377 2.21 -8.79 -28.52
C ALA A 377 2.05 -7.26 -28.35
N ASP A 378 1.20 -6.84 -27.42
CA ASP A 378 0.78 -5.44 -27.24
C ASP A 378 1.56 -4.72 -26.13
N LEU A 379 2.68 -5.29 -25.66
CA LEU A 379 3.44 -4.73 -24.55
C LEU A 379 4.08 -3.37 -24.88
N ASP A 380 3.76 -2.37 -24.07
CA ASP A 380 4.38 -1.05 -24.07
C ASP A 380 5.44 -0.92 -22.97
N LEU A 381 5.18 -1.54 -21.80
CA LEU A 381 6.03 -1.45 -20.62
C LEU A 381 6.23 -2.82 -19.97
N VAL A 382 7.46 -3.14 -19.65
CA VAL A 382 7.80 -4.14 -18.64
C VAL A 382 8.19 -3.39 -17.38
N SER A 383 7.55 -3.68 -16.24
CA SER A 383 7.90 -3.04 -14.99
C SER A 383 8.03 -4.05 -13.85
N ILE A 384 9.26 -4.17 -13.35
CA ILE A 384 9.66 -5.00 -12.21
C ILE A 384 9.90 -4.09 -11.00
N GLY A 385 9.51 -4.52 -9.82
CA GLY A 385 9.73 -3.72 -8.59
C GLY A 385 8.47 -3.04 -8.06
N CYS A 386 7.43 -3.80 -7.82
CA CYS A 386 6.26 -3.40 -7.03
C CYS A 386 5.91 -4.50 -6.02
N PRO A 387 6.35 -4.36 -4.73
CA PRO A 387 7.15 -3.27 -4.15
C PRO A 387 8.55 -3.14 -4.74
N HIS A 388 9.18 -1.98 -4.48
CA HIS A 388 10.50 -1.63 -4.99
C HIS A 388 11.48 -2.80 -4.93
N ALA A 389 12.20 -3.01 -6.04
CA ALA A 389 13.13 -4.12 -6.18
C ALA A 389 14.28 -4.02 -5.17
N SER A 390 14.65 -5.15 -4.59
CA SER A 390 15.88 -5.31 -3.81
C SER A 390 17.09 -5.32 -4.73
N LEU A 391 18.28 -5.22 -4.15
CA LEU A 391 19.54 -5.35 -4.90
C LEU A 391 19.63 -6.73 -5.59
N SER A 392 19.11 -7.79 -4.95
CA SER A 392 19.09 -9.15 -5.54
C SER A 392 18.19 -9.21 -6.77
N GLU A 393 17.02 -8.58 -6.73
CA GLU A 393 16.11 -8.51 -7.88
C GLU A 393 16.67 -7.67 -9.03
N VAL A 394 17.35 -6.53 -8.72
CA VAL A 394 18.06 -5.75 -9.75
C VAL A 394 19.18 -6.57 -10.39
N ARG A 395 19.95 -7.33 -9.59
CA ARG A 395 20.99 -8.25 -10.08
C ARG A 395 20.42 -9.35 -10.98
N GLU A 396 19.28 -9.94 -10.58
CA GLU A 396 18.58 -10.97 -11.38
C GLU A 396 18.23 -10.43 -12.77
N VAL A 397 17.58 -9.26 -12.84
CA VAL A 397 17.22 -8.63 -14.11
C VAL A 397 18.48 -8.32 -14.95
N ALA A 398 19.53 -7.75 -14.32
CA ALA A 398 20.79 -7.47 -15.00
C ALA A 398 21.42 -8.76 -15.57
N SER A 399 21.39 -9.86 -14.82
CA SER A 399 21.91 -11.16 -15.28
C SER A 399 21.14 -11.71 -16.46
N LEU A 400 19.80 -11.61 -16.45
CA LEU A 400 18.94 -12.04 -17.55
C LEU A 400 19.13 -11.20 -18.82
N LEU A 401 19.54 -9.94 -18.69
CA LEU A 401 19.75 -8.99 -19.79
C LEU A 401 21.20 -8.96 -20.31
N SER A 402 22.14 -9.57 -19.59
CA SER A 402 23.57 -9.51 -19.94
C SER A 402 23.85 -10.00 -21.36
N GLY A 403 24.46 -9.17 -22.21
CA GLY A 403 24.75 -9.45 -23.59
C GLY A 403 23.55 -9.52 -24.54
N ARG A 404 22.37 -9.10 -24.05
CA ARG A 404 21.10 -9.13 -24.81
C ARG A 404 20.57 -7.73 -25.06
N ARG A 405 19.54 -7.63 -25.88
CA ARG A 405 18.81 -6.39 -26.15
C ARG A 405 17.31 -6.61 -26.03
N ILE A 406 16.60 -5.63 -25.53
CA ILE A 406 15.14 -5.60 -25.54
C ILE A 406 14.64 -5.00 -26.86
N ARG A 407 13.41 -5.35 -27.23
CA ARG A 407 12.73 -4.80 -28.42
C ARG A 407 12.59 -3.28 -28.31
N PRO A 408 12.88 -2.51 -29.39
CA PRO A 408 12.90 -1.03 -29.32
C PRO A 408 11.55 -0.39 -28.97
N ASN A 409 10.44 -1.09 -29.24
CA ASN A 409 9.08 -0.61 -28.99
C ASN A 409 8.57 -0.91 -27.55
N VAL A 410 9.37 -1.54 -26.71
CA VAL A 410 9.00 -1.86 -25.33
C VAL A 410 9.92 -1.12 -24.37
N ARG A 411 9.34 -0.41 -23.41
CA ARG A 411 10.10 0.15 -22.28
C ARG A 411 10.31 -0.93 -21.22
N LEU A 412 11.47 -0.93 -20.56
CA LEU A 412 11.71 -1.77 -19.40
C LEU A 412 12.15 -0.90 -18.24
N TRP A 413 11.38 -0.94 -17.15
CA TRP A 413 11.66 -0.28 -15.89
C TRP A 413 11.93 -1.29 -14.78
N VAL A 414 13.05 -1.12 -14.07
CA VAL A 414 13.32 -1.79 -12.81
C VAL A 414 13.16 -0.73 -11.71
N CYS A 415 12.03 -0.73 -11.04
CA CYS A 415 11.67 0.29 -10.04
C CYS A 415 12.28 -0.06 -8.69
N THR A 416 13.01 0.87 -8.08
CA THR A 416 13.67 0.65 -6.80
C THR A 416 13.83 1.95 -5.99
N SER A 417 14.42 1.88 -4.80
CA SER A 417 14.80 3.08 -4.04
C SER A 417 16.08 3.70 -4.60
N ARG A 418 16.29 5.01 -4.37
CA ARG A 418 17.52 5.70 -4.76
C ARG A 418 18.76 5.01 -4.21
N ALA A 419 18.74 4.65 -2.93
CA ALA A 419 19.85 3.97 -2.29
C ALA A 419 20.22 2.62 -2.94
N VAL A 420 19.21 1.83 -3.32
CA VAL A 420 19.46 0.56 -4.04
C VAL A 420 19.94 0.81 -5.46
N LYS A 421 19.39 1.81 -6.18
CA LYS A 421 19.88 2.20 -7.52
C LYS A 421 21.34 2.61 -7.49
N ASP A 422 21.73 3.43 -6.50
CA ASP A 422 23.12 3.87 -6.34
C ASP A 422 24.07 2.70 -6.06
N LEU A 423 23.68 1.78 -5.19
CA LEU A 423 24.47 0.58 -4.90
C LEU A 423 24.55 -0.34 -6.13
N ALA A 424 23.44 -0.57 -6.83
CA ALA A 424 23.40 -1.35 -8.07
C ALA A 424 24.27 -0.72 -9.20
N GLY A 425 24.32 0.62 -9.23
CA GLY A 425 25.20 1.36 -10.15
C GLY A 425 26.67 1.08 -9.91
N ARG A 426 27.11 1.13 -8.65
CA ARG A 426 28.49 0.79 -8.24
C ARG A 426 28.88 -0.64 -8.58
N LEU A 427 27.91 -1.56 -8.60
CA LEU A 427 28.12 -2.97 -8.93
C LEU A 427 27.99 -3.27 -10.44
N GLY A 428 27.72 -2.25 -11.28
CA GLY A 428 27.59 -2.39 -12.73
C GLY A 428 26.24 -2.90 -13.21
N TYR A 429 25.28 -3.19 -12.32
CA TYR A 429 23.98 -3.75 -12.70
C TYR A 429 23.13 -2.72 -13.48
N VAL A 430 23.16 -1.44 -13.07
CA VAL A 430 22.48 -0.36 -13.78
C VAL A 430 23.01 -0.26 -15.21
N ALA A 431 24.33 -0.20 -15.41
CA ALA A 431 24.94 -0.13 -16.73
C ALA A 431 24.58 -1.35 -17.61
N THR A 432 24.46 -2.55 -17.01
CA THR A 432 24.04 -3.76 -17.74
C THR A 432 22.60 -3.66 -18.23
N VAL A 433 21.67 -3.18 -17.37
CA VAL A 433 20.26 -2.98 -17.73
C VAL A 433 20.13 -1.92 -18.84
N GLU A 434 20.86 -0.79 -18.72
CA GLU A 434 20.85 0.31 -19.69
C GLU A 434 21.46 -0.11 -21.03
N ALA A 435 22.55 -0.90 -21.02
CA ALA A 435 23.14 -1.44 -22.23
C ALA A 435 22.18 -2.35 -23.01
N ALA A 436 21.26 -3.02 -22.33
CA ALA A 436 20.21 -3.81 -22.96
C ALA A 436 19.03 -2.96 -23.50
N GLY A 437 18.98 -1.66 -23.17
CA GLY A 437 17.89 -0.74 -23.52
C GLY A 437 16.83 -0.57 -22.44
N GLY A 438 17.05 -1.12 -21.23
CA GLY A 438 16.19 -0.91 -20.05
C GLY A 438 16.60 0.30 -19.22
N GLN A 439 15.87 0.55 -18.15
CA GLN A 439 16.13 1.66 -17.21
C GLN A 439 15.90 1.18 -15.77
N VAL A 440 16.83 1.52 -14.87
CA VAL A 440 16.61 1.40 -13.43
C VAL A 440 16.05 2.72 -12.94
N VAL A 441 14.79 2.70 -12.54
CA VAL A 441 14.01 3.89 -12.16
C VAL A 441 13.93 3.96 -10.65
N ALA A 442 14.32 5.09 -10.06
CA ALA A 442 14.25 5.27 -8.62
C ALA A 442 13.03 6.09 -8.19
N ASP A 443 12.73 6.05 -6.91
CA ASP A 443 11.76 6.91 -6.23
C ASP A 443 10.30 6.73 -6.66
N THR A 444 10.00 5.86 -7.64
CA THR A 444 8.65 5.65 -8.20
C THR A 444 8.44 4.22 -8.68
N CYS A 445 7.21 3.89 -9.04
CA CYS A 445 6.85 2.66 -9.72
C CYS A 445 5.68 2.88 -10.68
N MET A 446 5.39 1.87 -11.53
CA MET A 446 4.31 1.90 -12.52
C MET A 446 2.92 2.24 -11.95
N VAL A 447 2.66 1.92 -10.69
CA VAL A 447 1.34 2.16 -10.08
C VAL A 447 1.14 3.63 -9.74
N VAL A 448 2.14 4.28 -9.17
CA VAL A 448 2.05 5.67 -8.71
C VAL A 448 2.54 6.71 -9.72
N ALA A 449 3.23 6.27 -10.77
CA ALA A 449 3.60 7.09 -11.92
C ALA A 449 2.39 7.33 -12.85
N PRO A 450 2.32 8.47 -13.55
CA PRO A 450 1.24 8.76 -14.51
C PRO A 450 1.48 8.08 -15.86
N ILE A 451 1.68 6.74 -15.87
CA ILE A 451 2.06 5.98 -17.07
C ILE A 451 1.00 6.06 -18.18
N GLU A 452 -0.27 6.20 -17.82
CA GLU A 452 -1.38 6.44 -18.77
C GLU A 452 -1.23 7.76 -19.55
N ARG A 453 -0.56 8.75 -18.96
CA ARG A 453 -0.20 10.02 -19.64
C ARG A 453 1.09 9.92 -20.48
N MET A 454 1.81 8.80 -20.34
CA MET A 454 3.07 8.52 -21.04
C MET A 454 2.88 7.60 -22.24
N GLY A 455 1.63 7.34 -22.64
CA GLY A 455 1.28 6.51 -23.79
C GLY A 455 1.51 5.00 -23.54
N VAL A 456 1.34 4.56 -22.30
CA VAL A 456 1.40 3.13 -21.93
C VAL A 456 -0.02 2.59 -21.79
N GLY A 457 -0.34 1.51 -22.50
CA GLY A 457 -1.65 0.84 -22.46
C GLY A 457 -1.56 -0.60 -21.92
N THR A 458 -0.43 -1.30 -22.16
CA THR A 458 -0.23 -2.68 -21.70
C THR A 458 1.08 -2.80 -20.93
N THR A 459 0.99 -3.30 -19.69
CA THR A 459 2.14 -3.45 -18.79
C THR A 459 2.34 -4.90 -18.38
N ALA A 460 3.58 -5.44 -18.56
CA ALA A 460 3.99 -6.71 -17.97
C ALA A 460 4.62 -6.49 -16.60
N THR A 461 4.28 -7.34 -15.62
CA THR A 461 4.80 -7.29 -14.26
C THR A 461 4.82 -8.65 -13.58
N ASN A 462 5.78 -8.86 -12.67
CA ASN A 462 5.86 -10.02 -11.79
C ASN A 462 5.13 -9.80 -10.44
N SER A 463 4.47 -8.66 -10.27
CA SER A 463 3.86 -8.26 -9.01
C SER A 463 2.34 -8.48 -9.01
N GLY A 464 1.85 -9.35 -8.13
CA GLY A 464 0.40 -9.52 -7.89
C GLY A 464 -0.26 -8.24 -7.37
N LYS A 465 0.47 -7.40 -6.60
CA LYS A 465 -0.02 -6.08 -6.17
C LYS A 465 -0.20 -5.14 -7.36
N ALA A 466 0.80 -5.02 -8.23
CA ALA A 466 0.71 -4.16 -9.41
C ALA A 466 -0.41 -4.66 -10.34
N ALA A 467 -0.48 -5.96 -10.60
CA ALA A 467 -1.51 -6.55 -11.45
C ALA A 467 -2.94 -6.28 -10.96
N LYS A 468 -3.14 -6.11 -9.64
CA LYS A 468 -4.44 -5.70 -9.05
C LYS A 468 -4.79 -4.25 -9.38
N TYR A 469 -3.81 -3.31 -9.27
CA TYR A 469 -4.09 -1.87 -9.42
C TYR A 469 -4.02 -1.37 -10.86
N LEU A 470 -3.17 -1.95 -11.70
CA LEU A 470 -2.94 -1.49 -13.07
C LEU A 470 -4.21 -1.37 -13.92
N PRO A 471 -5.15 -2.36 -13.93
CA PRO A 471 -6.31 -2.28 -14.82
C PRO A 471 -7.21 -1.09 -14.54
N ARG A 472 -7.52 -0.80 -13.28
CA ARG A 472 -8.49 0.25 -12.93
C ARG A 472 -7.82 1.59 -12.67
N PHE A 473 -6.84 1.60 -11.75
CA PHE A 473 -6.20 2.85 -11.35
C PHE A 473 -5.29 3.44 -12.42
N CYS A 474 -4.62 2.58 -13.22
CA CYS A 474 -3.70 3.01 -14.26
C CYS A 474 -4.25 2.82 -15.70
N ARG A 475 -5.45 2.25 -15.84
CA ARG A 475 -6.10 1.97 -17.16
C ARG A 475 -5.20 1.16 -18.07
N GLN A 476 -4.64 0.06 -17.55
CA GLN A 476 -3.69 -0.81 -18.25
C GLN A 476 -4.27 -2.19 -18.48
N ASP A 477 -3.95 -2.78 -19.63
CA ASP A 477 -3.96 -4.24 -19.73
C ASP A 477 -2.71 -4.82 -19.08
N VAL A 478 -2.81 -6.03 -18.52
CA VAL A 478 -1.77 -6.63 -17.71
C VAL A 478 -1.33 -7.97 -18.28
N VAL A 479 0.00 -8.16 -18.33
CA VAL A 479 0.64 -9.47 -18.53
C VAL A 479 1.38 -9.82 -17.24
N PHE A 480 0.86 -10.78 -16.47
CA PHE A 480 1.50 -11.26 -15.26
C PHE A 480 2.27 -12.55 -15.50
N ASP A 481 3.57 -12.58 -15.16
CA ASP A 481 4.39 -13.78 -15.21
C ASP A 481 5.61 -13.65 -14.27
N THR A 482 6.49 -14.67 -14.26
CA THR A 482 7.79 -14.59 -13.57
C THR A 482 8.71 -13.56 -14.24
N THR A 483 9.70 -13.04 -13.51
CA THR A 483 10.71 -12.11 -14.05
C THR A 483 11.37 -12.68 -15.31
N GLU A 484 11.79 -13.96 -15.26
CA GLU A 484 12.45 -14.62 -16.38
C GLU A 484 11.56 -14.70 -17.62
N GLU A 485 10.29 -15.13 -17.47
CA GLU A 485 9.36 -15.24 -18.60
C GLU A 485 9.01 -13.88 -19.22
N ILE A 486 8.84 -12.85 -18.39
CA ILE A 486 8.58 -11.49 -18.87
C ILE A 486 9.78 -10.97 -19.67
N ILE A 487 11.00 -11.10 -19.14
CA ILE A 487 12.22 -10.68 -19.85
C ILE A 487 12.36 -11.44 -21.15
N ARG A 488 12.15 -12.78 -21.17
CA ARG A 488 12.21 -13.59 -22.39
C ARG A 488 11.24 -13.11 -23.48
N LYS A 489 10.04 -12.68 -23.10
CA LYS A 489 9.00 -12.18 -24.03
C LYS A 489 9.40 -10.87 -24.74
N VAL A 490 10.33 -10.11 -24.20
CA VAL A 490 10.71 -8.77 -24.72
C VAL A 490 12.13 -8.70 -25.27
N LEU A 491 12.86 -9.79 -25.27
CA LEU A 491 14.16 -9.84 -25.94
C LEU A 491 13.99 -9.70 -27.47
N ALA A 492 14.94 -8.97 -28.09
CA ALA A 492 15.04 -8.76 -29.54
C ALA A 492 15.56 -10.00 -30.28
#